data_144e3b3a31cc428155d6c85e202d6255
#
_entry.id   144e3b3a31cc428155d6c85e202d6255
#
_cell.length_a   1.000
_cell.length_b   1.000
_cell.length_c   1.000
_cell.angle_alpha   90.00
_cell.angle_beta   90.00
_cell.angle_gamma   90.00
#
_symmetry.space_group_name_H-M   'P 1'
#
loop_
_entity.id
_entity.type
_entity.pdbx_description
1 polymer ?
#
loop_
_entity_poly.entity_id
_entity_poly.type
_entity_poly.pdbx_seq_one_letter_code
_entity_poly.pdbx_strand_id
1 'polypeptide(L)'
;MPDSCVLLGDKPWQVHAAPGHDPHSVVLFEPQGGVLISADALWENGFGVVFPELEGEGAFAEVAATLDVIEKLSPRVVIPGHGPVFADAPRAIDGARRRLDGFVRNPAKHALYAAKVLLKYKLLEWQQIPLAGLAAWAQATPYFGMLHARHFAEVPADAWLHGLVAELERSGAARREGLTLVNL
;
A
#
# COMPACT_ATOMS: atom_id res chain seq x y z
N MET A 1 -2.15 22.83 -1.74
CA MET A 1 -2.54 22.94 -0.32
C MET A 1 -3.90 22.28 -0.14
N PRO A 2 -4.12 21.43 0.88
CA PRO A 2 -5.46 20.95 1.19
C PRO A 2 -6.45 22.11 1.33
N ASP A 3 -7.72 21.85 1.05
CA ASP A 3 -8.81 22.85 1.02
C ASP A 3 -8.65 23.96 -0.04
N SER A 4 -7.83 23.70 -1.07
CA SER A 4 -7.65 24.55 -2.24
C SER A 4 -8.23 23.89 -3.50
N CYS A 5 -8.17 24.61 -4.62
CA CYS A 5 -8.53 24.07 -5.94
C CYS A 5 -7.34 24.18 -6.88
N VAL A 6 -7.19 23.18 -7.73
CA VAL A 6 -6.24 23.18 -8.86
C VAL A 6 -7.00 23.00 -10.16
N LEU A 7 -6.51 23.58 -11.24
CA LEU A 7 -7.06 23.34 -12.57
C LEU A 7 -6.30 22.18 -13.22
N LEU A 8 -7.04 21.11 -13.60
CA LEU A 8 -6.54 20.07 -14.47
C LEU A 8 -7.32 20.09 -15.77
N GLY A 9 -6.65 20.49 -16.84
CA GLY A 9 -7.33 20.89 -18.07
C GLY A 9 -8.16 22.16 -17.85
N ASP A 10 -9.43 22.08 -18.16
CA ASP A 10 -10.43 23.17 -18.00
C ASP A 10 -11.32 23.00 -16.75
N LYS A 11 -11.06 22.00 -15.91
CA LYS A 11 -11.89 21.66 -14.75
C LYS A 11 -11.21 22.02 -13.43
N PRO A 12 -11.96 22.61 -12.47
CA PRO A 12 -11.48 22.80 -11.10
C PRO A 12 -11.59 21.49 -10.32
N TRP A 13 -10.51 21.13 -9.64
CA TRP A 13 -10.42 19.98 -8.74
C TRP A 13 -10.16 20.45 -7.33
N GLN A 14 -10.96 19.98 -6.40
CA GLN A 14 -10.75 20.20 -4.96
C GLN A 14 -9.59 19.34 -4.47
N VAL A 15 -8.74 19.90 -3.65
CA VAL A 15 -7.60 19.22 -3.02
C VAL A 15 -7.95 18.91 -1.57
N HIS A 16 -8.05 17.65 -1.21
CA HIS A 16 -8.33 17.22 0.15
C HIS A 16 -7.10 16.52 0.75
N ALA A 17 -6.78 16.81 2.02
CA ALA A 17 -5.79 16.07 2.77
C ALA A 17 -6.21 14.60 2.89
N ALA A 18 -5.27 13.70 2.70
CA ALA A 18 -5.47 12.25 2.75
C ALA A 18 -4.28 11.56 3.44
N PRO A 19 -3.94 11.95 4.69
CA PRO A 19 -2.83 11.35 5.41
C PRO A 19 -3.10 9.87 5.69
N GLY A 20 -2.04 9.12 5.97
CA GLY A 20 -2.08 7.70 6.29
C GLY A 20 -1.01 6.92 5.56
N HIS A 21 -1.12 6.75 4.25
CA HIS A 21 -0.05 6.16 3.43
C HIS A 21 1.25 6.97 3.54
N ASP A 22 1.11 8.28 3.43
CA ASP A 22 2.14 9.29 3.63
C ASP A 22 1.51 10.50 4.35
N PRO A 23 2.21 11.19 5.29
CA PRO A 23 1.64 12.30 6.05
C PRO A 23 1.18 13.49 5.20
N HIS A 24 1.74 13.64 4.00
CA HIS A 24 1.46 14.76 3.09
C HIS A 24 0.60 14.37 1.89
N SER A 25 0.06 13.16 1.88
CA SER A 25 -0.81 12.67 0.81
C SER A 25 -2.06 13.55 0.66
N VAL A 26 -2.49 13.70 -0.59
CA VAL A 26 -3.73 14.37 -0.96
C VAL A 26 -4.53 13.53 -1.95
N VAL A 27 -5.84 13.74 -1.98
CA VAL A 27 -6.72 13.26 -3.04
C VAL A 27 -7.31 14.46 -3.79
N LEU A 28 -7.63 14.26 -5.07
CA LEU A 28 -8.22 15.31 -5.91
C LEU A 28 -9.63 14.91 -6.31
N PHE A 29 -10.59 15.79 -6.09
CA PHE A 29 -12.00 15.55 -6.40
C PHE A 29 -12.56 16.57 -7.40
N GLU A 30 -13.13 16.09 -8.51
CA GLU A 30 -13.87 16.89 -9.48
C GLU A 30 -15.36 16.72 -9.23
N PRO A 31 -16.06 17.75 -8.65
CA PRO A 31 -17.40 17.58 -8.13
C PRO A 31 -18.50 17.46 -9.20
N GLN A 32 -18.34 18.01 -10.41
CA GLN A 32 -19.35 17.95 -11.46
C GLN A 32 -19.46 16.54 -12.06
N GLY A 33 -18.32 15.91 -12.33
CA GLY A 33 -18.21 14.53 -12.78
C GLY A 33 -18.26 13.50 -11.66
N GLY A 34 -18.07 13.93 -10.39
CA GLY A 34 -17.93 13.03 -9.27
C GLY A 34 -16.70 12.12 -9.41
N VAL A 35 -15.61 12.65 -9.96
CA VAL A 35 -14.38 11.90 -10.21
C VAL A 35 -13.39 12.15 -9.08
N LEU A 36 -12.88 11.09 -8.48
CA LEU A 36 -11.85 11.12 -7.44
C LEU A 36 -10.53 10.52 -7.98
N ILE A 37 -9.43 11.25 -7.89
CA ILE A 37 -8.09 10.69 -7.99
C ILE A 37 -7.66 10.40 -6.56
N SER A 38 -7.63 9.12 -6.19
CA SER A 38 -7.44 8.68 -4.81
C SER A 38 -5.99 8.33 -4.46
N ALA A 39 -5.09 8.32 -5.41
CA ALA A 39 -3.70 7.86 -5.21
C ALA A 39 -3.67 6.53 -4.41
N ASP A 40 -2.91 6.48 -3.33
CA ASP A 40 -2.78 5.28 -2.48
C ASP A 40 -3.72 5.28 -1.26
N ALA A 41 -4.61 6.31 -1.15
CA ALA A 41 -5.60 6.39 -0.08
C ALA A 41 -6.75 5.39 -0.26
N LEU A 42 -7.13 5.07 -1.51
CA LEU A 42 -8.19 4.09 -1.80
C LEU A 42 -7.96 3.42 -3.16
N TRP A 43 -7.91 2.11 -3.18
CA TRP A 43 -7.94 1.26 -4.37
C TRP A 43 -9.26 0.46 -4.41
N GLU A 44 -9.56 -0.20 -5.51
CA GLU A 44 -10.73 -1.09 -5.58
C GLU A 44 -10.70 -2.17 -4.50
N ASN A 45 -9.51 -2.66 -4.13
CA ASN A 45 -9.30 -3.72 -3.15
C ASN A 45 -8.35 -3.28 -2.01
N GLY A 46 -8.63 -2.15 -1.37
CA GLY A 46 -7.91 -1.67 -0.19
C GLY A 46 -7.19 -0.34 -0.40
N PHE A 47 -5.99 -0.20 0.13
CA PHE A 47 -5.17 1.02 0.13
C PHE A 47 -3.68 0.68 0.20
N GLY A 48 -2.82 1.68 0.04
CA GLY A 48 -1.36 1.56 0.10
C GLY A 48 -0.81 1.15 1.48
N VAL A 49 0.48 0.89 1.55
CA VAL A 49 1.19 0.65 2.82
C VAL A 49 1.10 1.92 3.68
N VAL A 50 0.86 1.77 4.96
CA VAL A 50 0.85 2.90 5.92
C VAL A 50 2.26 3.02 6.50
N PHE A 51 3.13 3.78 5.82
CA PHE A 51 4.54 3.86 6.18
C PHE A 51 4.79 4.42 7.58
N PRO A 52 4.12 5.52 8.04
CA PRO A 52 4.34 6.05 9.38
C PRO A 52 4.04 5.01 10.47
N GLU A 53 3.04 4.15 10.29
CA GLU A 53 2.70 3.08 11.23
C GLU A 53 3.85 2.07 11.40
N LEU A 54 4.59 1.78 10.34
CA LEU A 54 5.75 0.89 10.39
C LEU A 54 6.93 1.52 11.16
N GLU A 55 7.02 2.84 11.14
CA GLU A 55 8.02 3.63 11.86
C GLU A 55 7.65 3.86 13.32
N GLY A 56 6.40 3.53 13.69
CA GLY A 56 5.88 3.66 15.06
C GLY A 56 5.12 4.95 15.31
N GLU A 57 4.80 5.68 14.25
CA GLU A 57 3.93 6.85 14.28
C GLU A 57 2.49 6.40 14.02
N GLY A 58 1.64 6.37 15.02
CA GLY A 58 0.27 5.84 14.88
C GLY A 58 -0.56 6.54 13.80
N ALA A 59 -0.66 5.95 12.61
CA ALA A 59 -1.31 6.54 11.43
C ALA A 59 -2.57 5.79 10.95
N PHE A 60 -2.96 4.70 11.59
CA PHE A 60 -4.19 3.99 11.23
C PHE A 60 -5.46 4.85 11.45
N ALA A 61 -5.44 5.74 12.45
CA ALA A 61 -6.53 6.69 12.68
C ALA A 61 -6.64 7.70 11.52
N GLU A 62 -5.52 8.12 10.93
CA GLU A 62 -5.47 8.99 9.77
C GLU A 62 -6.06 8.31 8.53
N VAL A 63 -5.74 7.02 8.32
CA VAL A 63 -6.37 6.24 7.23
C VAL A 63 -7.88 6.19 7.41
N ALA A 64 -8.38 5.94 8.63
CA ALA A 64 -9.82 5.93 8.90
C ALA A 64 -10.47 7.28 8.57
N ALA A 65 -9.86 8.39 9.03
CA ALA A 65 -10.36 9.75 8.76
C ALA A 65 -10.33 10.06 7.25
N THR A 66 -9.31 9.63 6.53
CA THR A 66 -9.21 9.78 5.07
C THR A 66 -10.33 9.02 4.35
N LEU A 67 -10.65 7.79 4.77
CA LEU A 67 -11.78 7.04 4.23
C LEU A 67 -13.12 7.75 4.51
N ASP A 68 -13.28 8.39 5.67
CA ASP A 68 -14.47 9.19 5.99
C ASP A 68 -14.60 10.43 5.09
N VAL A 69 -13.47 11.07 4.74
CA VAL A 69 -13.45 12.18 3.77
C VAL A 69 -13.90 11.67 2.40
N ILE A 70 -13.33 10.57 1.91
CA ILE A 70 -13.68 10.00 0.60
C ILE A 70 -15.16 9.60 0.55
N GLU A 71 -15.69 8.99 1.61
CA GLU A 71 -17.10 8.62 1.69
C GLU A 71 -18.03 9.85 1.61
N LYS A 72 -17.71 10.96 2.31
CA LYS A 72 -18.47 12.20 2.25
C LYS A 72 -18.46 12.85 0.86
N LEU A 73 -17.35 12.73 0.11
CA LEU A 73 -17.26 13.21 -1.26
C LEU A 73 -18.16 12.41 -2.22
N SER A 74 -18.54 11.20 -1.85
CA SER A 74 -19.44 10.31 -2.62
C SER A 74 -19.04 10.19 -4.10
N PRO A 75 -17.80 9.79 -4.41
CA PRO A 75 -17.32 9.76 -5.79
C PRO A 75 -18.09 8.71 -6.61
N ARG A 76 -18.41 9.07 -7.86
CA ARG A 76 -19.01 8.15 -8.83
C ARG A 76 -17.99 7.32 -9.59
N VAL A 77 -16.77 7.86 -9.72
CA VAL A 77 -15.63 7.21 -10.38
C VAL A 77 -14.39 7.47 -9.56
N VAL A 78 -13.60 6.44 -9.34
CA VAL A 78 -12.31 6.51 -8.62
C VAL A 78 -11.19 6.09 -9.56
N ILE A 79 -10.18 6.96 -9.66
CA ILE A 79 -8.91 6.71 -10.35
C ILE A 79 -7.85 6.48 -9.27
N PRO A 80 -7.49 5.22 -8.98
CA PRO A 80 -6.52 4.91 -7.93
C PRO A 80 -5.08 5.05 -8.40
N GLY A 81 -4.12 5.09 -7.47
CA GLY A 81 -2.69 5.00 -7.77
C GLY A 81 -2.28 3.65 -8.34
N HIS A 82 -3.00 2.58 -7.95
CA HIS A 82 -2.76 1.21 -8.42
C HIS A 82 -4.07 0.49 -8.74
N GLY A 83 -4.06 -0.31 -9.82
CA GLY A 83 -5.21 -1.07 -10.28
C GLY A 83 -6.09 -0.31 -11.28
N PRO A 84 -7.24 -0.89 -11.67
CA PRO A 84 -8.15 -0.29 -12.64
C PRO A 84 -8.95 0.87 -12.03
N VAL A 85 -9.46 1.74 -12.90
CA VAL A 85 -10.51 2.71 -12.55
C VAL A 85 -11.79 1.94 -12.17
N PHE A 86 -12.49 2.38 -11.13
CA PHE A 86 -13.70 1.72 -10.65
C PHE A 86 -14.81 2.72 -10.26
N ALA A 87 -16.03 2.22 -10.13
CA ALA A 87 -17.23 3.03 -9.87
C ALA A 87 -17.95 2.69 -8.55
N ASP A 88 -17.64 1.54 -7.93
CA ASP A 88 -18.26 1.11 -6.66
C ASP A 88 -17.41 1.57 -5.46
N ALA A 89 -17.39 2.89 -5.24
CA ALA A 89 -16.65 3.49 -4.13
C ALA A 89 -17.16 3.00 -2.75
N PRO A 90 -18.48 2.86 -2.48
CA PRO A 90 -18.95 2.34 -1.20
C PRO A 90 -18.39 0.96 -0.88
N ARG A 91 -18.44 0.02 -1.82
CA ARG A 91 -17.87 -1.33 -1.63
C ARG A 91 -16.37 -1.29 -1.38
N ALA A 92 -15.63 -0.45 -2.11
CA ALA A 92 -14.19 -0.30 -1.94
C ALA A 92 -13.86 0.25 -0.55
N ILE A 93 -14.59 1.28 -0.07
CA ILE A 93 -14.43 1.87 1.26
C ILE A 93 -14.70 0.82 2.35
N ASP A 94 -15.79 0.06 2.23
CA ASP A 94 -16.11 -1.04 3.16
C ASP A 94 -14.99 -2.09 3.21
N GLY A 95 -14.44 -2.44 2.04
CA GLY A 95 -13.30 -3.34 1.94
C GLY A 95 -12.05 -2.79 2.61
N ALA A 96 -11.76 -1.50 2.39
CA ALA A 96 -10.63 -0.78 2.98
C ALA A 96 -10.77 -0.72 4.52
N ARG A 97 -11.96 -0.41 5.05
CA ARG A 97 -12.23 -0.40 6.50
C ARG A 97 -12.02 -1.77 7.13
N ARG A 98 -12.55 -2.86 6.53
CA ARG A 98 -12.30 -4.22 7.04
C ARG A 98 -10.82 -4.59 7.05
N ARG A 99 -10.07 -4.15 6.03
CA ARG A 99 -8.61 -4.35 5.96
C ARG A 99 -7.90 -3.57 7.07
N LEU A 100 -8.26 -2.30 7.27
CA LEU A 100 -7.74 -1.44 8.33
C LEU A 100 -7.98 -2.05 9.71
N ASP A 101 -9.20 -2.51 9.99
CA ASP A 101 -9.55 -3.20 11.22
C ASP A 101 -8.69 -4.44 11.45
N GLY A 102 -8.37 -5.16 10.37
CA GLY A 102 -7.47 -6.31 10.42
C GLY A 102 -6.05 -5.93 10.81
N PHE A 103 -5.56 -4.78 10.34
CA PHE A 103 -4.23 -4.25 10.66
C PHE A 103 -4.17 -3.70 12.07
N VAL A 104 -5.18 -2.96 12.51
CA VAL A 104 -5.30 -2.45 13.90
C VAL A 104 -5.28 -3.60 14.91
N ARG A 105 -6.05 -4.65 14.66
CA ARG A 105 -6.10 -5.84 15.54
C ARG A 105 -4.82 -6.68 15.50
N ASN A 106 -4.09 -6.64 14.40
CA ASN A 106 -2.86 -7.42 14.23
C ASN A 106 -1.85 -6.64 13.36
N PRO A 107 -1.05 -5.74 13.95
CA PRO A 107 -0.05 -4.94 13.22
C PRO A 107 0.97 -5.78 12.45
N ALA A 108 1.26 -7.02 12.88
CA ALA A 108 2.15 -7.91 12.12
C ALA A 108 1.61 -8.26 10.72
N LYS A 109 0.29 -8.25 10.52
CA LYS A 109 -0.31 -8.41 9.17
C LYS A 109 0.03 -7.24 8.26
N HIS A 110 0.03 -6.01 8.80
CA HIS A 110 0.43 -4.83 8.05
C HIS A 110 1.94 -4.87 7.73
N ALA A 111 2.78 -5.20 8.72
CA ALA A 111 4.22 -5.35 8.53
C ALA A 111 4.55 -6.42 7.47
N LEU A 112 3.85 -7.56 7.48
CA LEU A 112 4.00 -8.62 6.47
C LEU A 112 3.59 -8.13 5.08
N TYR A 113 2.48 -7.40 4.99
CA TYR A 113 2.04 -6.78 3.73
C TYR A 113 3.09 -5.80 3.20
N ALA A 114 3.59 -4.89 4.04
CA ALA A 114 4.62 -3.93 3.68
C ALA A 114 5.91 -4.61 3.20
N ALA A 115 6.38 -5.64 3.91
CA ALA A 115 7.57 -6.40 3.51
C ALA A 115 7.40 -7.04 2.12
N LYS A 116 6.21 -7.59 1.82
CA LYS A 116 5.91 -8.13 0.48
C LYS A 116 5.90 -7.06 -0.61
N VAL A 117 5.31 -5.90 -0.32
CA VAL A 117 5.28 -4.77 -1.27
C VAL A 117 6.70 -4.30 -1.57
N LEU A 118 7.53 -4.08 -0.56
CA LEU A 118 8.93 -3.67 -0.73
C LEU A 118 9.73 -4.70 -1.54
N LEU A 119 9.54 -5.99 -1.25
CA LEU A 119 10.18 -7.06 -1.99
C LEU A 119 9.72 -7.10 -3.45
N LYS A 120 8.41 -6.91 -3.70
CA LYS A 120 7.85 -6.84 -5.06
C LYS A 120 8.38 -5.63 -5.83
N TYR A 121 8.49 -4.44 -5.21
CA TYR A 121 9.09 -3.27 -5.84
C TYR A 121 10.54 -3.53 -6.24
N LYS A 122 11.31 -4.16 -5.38
CA LYS A 122 12.70 -4.52 -5.71
C LYS A 122 12.77 -5.53 -6.85
N LEU A 123 11.84 -6.48 -6.88
CA LEU A 123 11.76 -7.46 -7.95
C LEU A 123 11.30 -6.82 -9.28
N LEU A 124 10.44 -5.80 -9.25
CA LEU A 124 10.08 -5.01 -10.43
C LEU A 124 11.28 -4.23 -11.00
N GLU A 125 12.17 -3.73 -10.15
CA GLU A 125 13.41 -3.07 -10.57
C GLU A 125 14.38 -4.05 -11.25
N TRP A 126 14.58 -5.23 -10.65
CA TRP A 126 15.57 -6.19 -11.13
C TRP A 126 15.05 -7.17 -12.17
N GLN A 127 13.75 -7.38 -12.24
CA GLN A 127 13.04 -8.37 -13.06
C GLN A 127 13.36 -9.82 -12.70
N GLN A 128 14.58 -10.12 -12.34
CA GLN A 128 15.02 -11.42 -11.82
C GLN A 128 16.22 -11.25 -10.88
N ILE A 129 16.31 -12.12 -9.87
CA ILE A 129 17.42 -12.10 -8.91
C ILE A 129 17.73 -13.50 -8.39
N PRO A 130 19.03 -13.90 -8.31
CA PRO A 130 19.41 -15.08 -7.55
C PRO A 130 18.97 -14.98 -6.09
N LEU A 131 18.47 -16.06 -5.48
CA LEU A 131 18.01 -16.06 -4.09
C LEU A 131 19.10 -15.61 -3.10
N ALA A 132 20.37 -15.96 -3.36
CA ALA A 132 21.49 -15.48 -2.55
C ALA A 132 21.67 -13.96 -2.63
N GLY A 133 21.48 -13.37 -3.82
CA GLY A 133 21.50 -11.92 -4.02
C GLY A 133 20.35 -11.22 -3.32
N LEU A 134 19.15 -11.84 -3.35
CA LEU A 134 17.99 -11.35 -2.62
C LEU A 134 18.23 -11.35 -1.11
N ALA A 135 18.82 -12.41 -0.55
CA ALA A 135 19.16 -12.50 0.86
C ALA A 135 20.18 -11.42 1.27
N ALA A 136 21.22 -11.21 0.46
CA ALA A 136 22.21 -10.17 0.70
C ALA A 136 21.58 -8.76 0.65
N TRP A 137 20.70 -8.49 -0.30
CA TRP A 137 19.97 -7.22 -0.36
C TRP A 137 19.05 -7.02 0.86
N ALA A 138 18.28 -8.02 1.26
CA ALA A 138 17.40 -7.91 2.42
C ALA A 138 18.17 -7.64 3.70
N GLN A 139 19.33 -8.28 3.91
CA GLN A 139 20.24 -8.03 5.03
C GLN A 139 20.83 -6.61 5.01
N ALA A 140 21.16 -6.09 3.81
CA ALA A 140 21.71 -4.74 3.63
C ALA A 140 20.64 -3.64 3.70
N THR A 141 19.35 -3.99 3.69
CA THR A 141 18.23 -3.03 3.73
C THR A 141 17.73 -2.85 5.16
N PRO A 142 18.04 -1.71 5.83
CA PRO A 142 17.72 -1.51 7.25
C PRO A 142 16.23 -1.69 7.57
N TYR A 143 15.37 -1.34 6.62
CA TYR A 143 13.91 -1.44 6.78
C TYR A 143 13.43 -2.89 6.96
N PHE A 144 14.02 -3.85 6.23
CA PHE A 144 13.72 -5.28 6.43
C PHE A 144 14.15 -5.75 7.82
N GLY A 145 15.33 -5.34 8.28
CA GLY A 145 15.81 -5.64 9.63
C GLY A 145 14.89 -5.09 10.71
N MET A 146 14.42 -3.84 10.55
CA MET A 146 13.48 -3.19 11.46
C MET A 146 12.14 -3.94 11.53
N LEU A 147 11.52 -4.27 10.37
CA LEU A 147 10.26 -5.01 10.32
C LEU A 147 10.38 -6.39 10.95
N HIS A 148 11.46 -7.11 10.64
CA HIS A 148 11.73 -8.43 11.21
C HIS A 148 11.90 -8.36 12.74
N ALA A 149 12.75 -7.47 13.24
CA ALA A 149 13.02 -7.34 14.68
C ALA A 149 11.78 -6.95 15.49
N ARG A 150 10.91 -6.10 14.92
CA ARG A 150 9.69 -5.61 15.60
C ARG A 150 8.54 -6.62 15.61
N HIS A 151 8.38 -7.40 14.54
CA HIS A 151 7.15 -8.18 14.32
C HIS A 151 7.37 -9.67 14.13
N PHE A 152 8.60 -10.12 13.84
CA PHE A 152 8.90 -11.50 13.44
C PHE A 152 10.17 -12.06 14.08
N ALA A 153 10.63 -11.48 15.18
CA ALA A 153 11.89 -11.86 15.87
C ALA A 153 11.97 -13.35 16.26
N GLU A 154 10.81 -14.00 16.45
CA GLU A 154 10.72 -15.44 16.78
C GLU A 154 11.07 -16.36 15.61
N VAL A 155 11.12 -15.84 14.38
CA VAL A 155 11.42 -16.59 13.17
C VAL A 155 12.82 -16.21 12.69
N PRO A 156 13.72 -17.14 12.38
CA PRO A 156 15.02 -16.78 11.77
C PRO A 156 14.84 -15.92 10.51
N ALA A 157 15.67 -14.89 10.34
CA ALA A 157 15.49 -13.88 9.28
C ALA A 157 15.48 -14.46 7.86
N ASP A 158 16.30 -15.47 7.60
CA ASP A 158 16.33 -16.20 6.34
C ASP A 158 15.06 -17.02 6.12
N ALA A 159 14.54 -17.69 7.14
CA ALA A 159 13.27 -18.41 7.06
C ALA A 159 12.09 -17.45 6.82
N TRP A 160 12.10 -16.28 7.48
CA TRP A 160 11.10 -15.24 7.23
C TRP A 160 11.16 -14.72 5.79
N LEU A 161 12.36 -14.45 5.26
CA LEU A 161 12.54 -14.02 3.86
C LEU A 161 12.04 -15.09 2.87
N HIS A 162 12.36 -16.37 3.13
CA HIS A 162 11.83 -17.47 2.32
C HIS A 162 10.29 -17.53 2.37
N GLY A 163 9.70 -17.24 3.53
CA GLY A 163 8.25 -17.11 3.69
C GLY A 163 7.65 -16.01 2.81
N LEU A 164 8.30 -14.82 2.77
CA LEU A 164 7.88 -13.71 1.89
C LEU A 164 7.93 -14.10 0.41
N VAL A 165 9.00 -14.77 -0.01
CA VAL A 165 9.12 -15.29 -1.39
C VAL A 165 7.99 -16.27 -1.70
N ALA A 166 7.71 -17.22 -0.81
CA ALA A 166 6.62 -18.17 -1.00
C ALA A 166 5.23 -17.50 -1.06
N GLU A 167 5.04 -16.38 -0.33
CA GLU A 167 3.82 -15.56 -0.42
C GLU A 167 3.68 -14.90 -1.80
N LEU A 168 4.75 -14.35 -2.36
CA LEU A 168 4.74 -13.77 -3.71
C LEU A 168 4.48 -14.84 -4.78
N GLU A 169 5.06 -16.04 -4.63
CA GLU A 169 4.80 -17.16 -5.54
C GLU A 169 3.32 -17.58 -5.48
N ARG A 170 2.75 -17.76 -4.29
CA ARG A 170 1.33 -18.12 -4.12
C ARG A 170 0.35 -17.09 -4.68
N SER A 171 0.71 -15.82 -4.63
CA SER A 171 -0.12 -14.73 -5.18
C SER A 171 0.06 -14.55 -6.70
N GLY A 172 0.97 -15.28 -7.35
CA GLY A 172 1.28 -15.11 -8.76
C GLY A 172 2.10 -13.84 -9.05
N ALA A 173 2.65 -13.19 -8.02
CA ALA A 173 3.44 -11.97 -8.19
C ALA A 173 4.91 -12.26 -8.55
N ALA A 174 5.36 -13.48 -8.35
CA ALA A 174 6.69 -13.97 -8.71
C ALA A 174 6.65 -15.49 -8.98
N ARG A 175 7.69 -15.98 -9.61
CA ARG A 175 7.93 -17.44 -9.72
C ARG A 175 9.40 -17.74 -9.47
N ARG A 176 9.67 -18.96 -9.02
CA ARG A 176 11.02 -19.45 -8.85
C ARG A 176 11.43 -20.29 -10.06
N GLU A 177 12.60 -20.00 -10.61
CA GLU A 177 13.28 -20.78 -11.66
C GLU A 177 14.63 -21.24 -11.11
N GLY A 178 14.69 -22.47 -10.60
CA GLY A 178 15.87 -22.97 -9.91
C GLY A 178 16.21 -22.14 -8.68
N LEU A 179 17.39 -21.50 -8.68
CA LEU A 179 17.85 -20.60 -7.61
C LEU A 179 17.59 -19.12 -7.91
N THR A 180 16.76 -18.80 -8.89
CA THR A 180 16.44 -17.42 -9.29
C THR A 180 14.97 -17.14 -9.04
N LEU A 181 14.66 -15.99 -8.44
CA LEU A 181 13.31 -15.44 -8.34
C LEU A 181 13.06 -14.51 -9.52
N VAL A 182 11.96 -14.72 -10.23
CA VAL A 182 11.57 -13.98 -11.44
C VAL A 182 10.27 -13.22 -11.17
N ASN A 183 10.21 -11.97 -11.62
CA ASN A 183 9.01 -11.12 -11.57
C ASN A 183 7.92 -11.63 -12.52
N LEU A 184 6.65 -11.53 -12.13
CA LEU A 184 5.47 -11.80 -12.95
C LEU A 184 4.55 -10.59 -13.01
#